data_bb4b6ec60c53a493b756689e8dfa5657
#
_entry.id   bb4b6ec60c53a493b756689e8dfa5657
#
_cell.length_a   1.000
_cell.length_b   1.000
_cell.length_c   1.000
_cell.angle_alpha   90.00
_cell.angle_beta   90.00
_cell.angle_gamma   90.00
#
_symmetry.space_group_name_H-M   'P 1'
#
loop_
_entity.id
_entity.type
_entity.pdbx_description
1 polymer ?
#
loop_
_entity_poly.entity_id
_entity_poly.type
_entity_poly.pdbx_seq_one_letter_code
_entity_poly.pdbx_strand_id
1 'polypeptide(L)'
;MITKNRMSAEDVRQMSEQILREQLNIQVQGYKCTTELVCNVLLKAAVEGMSVESICADLEVTAGSNAIREQLNQVLDVCDLRRQECEMNAALVSCVPLEMPRRGREMALDFHDEPFYGQTPELRSYACRSQAKEGTTHFYRVASLYVMWRQVRVTLAVTYVLPEDETVQVVQRLLERMLHLGFSPRVLYMDKGFCTGEVVSYLQTQQIPALIACPIRGKAGQGGTRALCHGRKAYLTPYTFTDGTTVRLALYPSRVPDKTGKRRLKWLAFVIIHLDWSPKKVLQRYRRRFGIESSYRQLGRLRARTTSRNPALRFFLLGLALLLINVWVHLRWLVTRLPTVGPAQLDLERFRLHRFIVFLRRAIEHAFPPLDTIAVYSC
;
A
#
# COMPACT_ATOMS: atom_id res chain seq x y z
N MET A 1 -1.54 21.65 -15.88
CA MET A 1 -1.77 22.71 -14.85
C MET A 1 -3.25 23.04 -14.84
N ILE A 2 -3.96 22.85 -13.73
CA ILE A 2 -5.38 23.22 -13.61
C ILE A 2 -5.43 24.75 -13.56
N THR A 3 -5.64 25.37 -14.68
CA THR A 3 -5.74 26.84 -14.83
C THR A 3 -7.17 27.37 -14.65
N LYS A 4 -8.13 26.46 -14.45
CA LYS A 4 -9.55 26.80 -14.29
C LYS A 4 -9.97 26.62 -12.82
N ASN A 5 -10.86 27.48 -12.34
CA ASN A 5 -11.53 27.32 -11.02
C ASN A 5 -12.37 26.03 -10.89
N ARG A 6 -12.29 25.13 -11.85
CA ARG A 6 -13.05 23.88 -11.92
C ARG A 6 -12.16 22.77 -12.46
N MET A 7 -12.28 21.59 -11.88
CA MET A 7 -11.64 20.35 -12.34
C MET A 7 -12.70 19.47 -12.98
N SER A 8 -12.47 19.05 -14.21
CA SER A 8 -13.34 18.15 -14.97
C SER A 8 -12.93 16.68 -14.79
N ALA A 9 -13.76 15.76 -15.26
CA ALA A 9 -13.43 14.34 -15.33
C ALA A 9 -12.24 14.09 -16.28
N GLU A 10 -12.16 14.85 -17.37
CA GLU A 10 -11.07 14.77 -18.33
C GLU A 10 -9.72 15.22 -17.73
N ASP A 11 -9.70 16.26 -16.90
CA ASP A 11 -8.47 16.68 -16.20
C ASP A 11 -7.94 15.54 -15.31
N VAL A 12 -8.84 14.78 -14.66
CA VAL A 12 -8.47 13.62 -13.82
C VAL A 12 -7.89 12.49 -14.68
N ARG A 13 -8.49 12.20 -15.84
CA ARG A 13 -8.00 11.18 -16.78
C ARG A 13 -6.61 11.54 -17.31
N GLN A 14 -6.47 12.74 -17.86
CA GLN A 14 -5.23 13.21 -18.48
C GLN A 14 -4.08 13.20 -17.47
N MET A 15 -4.29 13.68 -16.25
CA MET A 15 -3.26 13.64 -15.22
C MET A 15 -2.87 12.21 -14.86
N SER A 16 -3.84 11.32 -14.70
CA SER A 16 -3.57 9.90 -14.36
C SER A 16 -2.82 9.20 -15.49
N GLU A 17 -3.23 9.41 -16.74
CA GLU A 17 -2.57 8.86 -17.93
C GLU A 17 -1.14 9.39 -18.09
N GLN A 18 -0.94 10.71 -17.95
CA GLN A 18 0.37 11.34 -18.05
C GLN A 18 1.36 10.71 -17.07
N ILE A 19 0.95 10.46 -15.82
CA ILE A 19 1.81 9.82 -14.82
C ILE A 19 2.18 8.39 -15.25
N LEU A 20 1.26 7.61 -15.81
CA LEU A 20 1.57 6.27 -16.31
C LEU A 20 2.59 6.30 -17.44
N ARG A 21 2.43 7.24 -18.37
CA ARG A 21 3.33 7.37 -19.54
C ARG A 21 4.72 7.88 -19.17
N GLU A 22 4.80 8.92 -18.35
CA GLU A 22 6.04 9.64 -18.09
C GLU A 22 6.84 9.02 -16.93
N GLN A 23 6.17 8.51 -15.90
CA GLN A 23 6.82 8.03 -14.68
C GLN A 23 6.95 6.50 -14.63
N LEU A 24 6.01 5.77 -15.21
CA LEU A 24 6.03 4.30 -15.21
C LEU A 24 6.47 3.72 -16.55
N ASN A 25 6.90 4.58 -17.47
CA ASN A 25 7.45 4.20 -18.78
C ASN A 25 6.57 3.19 -19.55
N ILE A 26 5.24 3.27 -19.38
CA ILE A 26 4.29 2.45 -20.14
C ILE A 26 4.26 2.99 -21.56
N GLN A 27 5.19 2.51 -22.38
CA GLN A 27 5.28 2.85 -23.80
C GLN A 27 5.11 1.58 -24.62
N VAL A 28 4.10 1.58 -25.46
CA VAL A 28 3.73 0.45 -26.32
C VAL A 28 3.84 0.92 -27.78
N GLN A 29 4.49 0.11 -28.59
CA GLN A 29 4.61 0.35 -30.03
C GLN A 29 3.65 -0.58 -30.80
N GLY A 30 2.60 -0.02 -31.37
CA GLY A 30 1.67 -0.77 -32.18
C GLY A 30 0.57 0.09 -32.79
N TYR A 31 0.18 -0.23 -34.02
CA TYR A 31 -0.85 0.53 -34.74
C TYR A 31 -2.25 0.44 -34.05
N LYS A 32 -2.63 -0.76 -33.60
CA LYS A 32 -3.91 -0.99 -32.91
C LYS A 32 -3.79 -0.92 -31.39
N CYS A 33 -2.62 -1.27 -30.84
CA CYS A 33 -2.35 -1.24 -29.41
C CYS A 33 -1.50 -0.03 -29.09
N THR A 34 -2.12 1.11 -28.84
CA THR A 34 -1.43 2.37 -28.55
C THR A 34 -1.16 2.51 -27.05
N THR A 35 -0.17 3.30 -26.69
CA THR A 35 0.12 3.64 -25.29
C THR A 35 -1.09 4.25 -24.58
N GLU A 36 -1.84 5.14 -25.26
CA GLU A 36 -3.05 5.75 -24.71
C GLU A 36 -4.10 4.67 -24.38
N LEU A 37 -4.37 3.74 -25.31
CA LEU A 37 -5.31 2.66 -25.09
C LEU A 37 -4.92 1.80 -23.90
N VAL A 38 -3.64 1.37 -23.81
CA VAL A 38 -3.15 0.53 -22.71
C VAL A 38 -3.28 1.26 -21.38
N CYS A 39 -2.90 2.53 -21.29
CA CYS A 39 -3.06 3.32 -20.08
C CYS A 39 -4.53 3.43 -19.67
N ASN A 40 -5.44 3.72 -20.57
CA ASN A 40 -6.86 3.87 -20.25
C ASN A 40 -7.52 2.54 -19.87
N VAL A 41 -7.15 1.41 -20.49
CA VAL A 41 -7.59 0.06 -20.09
C VAL A 41 -7.11 -0.27 -18.67
N LEU A 42 -5.85 0.02 -18.34
CA LEU A 42 -5.29 -0.18 -16.99
C LEU A 42 -6.01 0.68 -15.94
N LEU A 43 -6.24 1.96 -16.25
CA LEU A 43 -6.95 2.89 -15.37
C LEU A 43 -8.40 2.44 -15.14
N LYS A 44 -9.13 2.02 -16.21
CA LYS A 44 -10.50 1.51 -16.07
C LYS A 44 -10.51 0.22 -15.28
N ALA A 45 -9.60 -0.72 -15.57
CA ALA A 45 -9.47 -1.97 -14.81
C ALA A 45 -9.24 -1.71 -13.31
N ALA A 46 -8.43 -0.72 -12.98
CA ALA A 46 -8.16 -0.33 -11.59
C ALA A 46 -9.41 0.25 -10.90
N VAL A 47 -10.12 1.21 -11.53
CA VAL A 47 -11.27 1.87 -10.89
C VAL A 47 -12.52 1.01 -10.82
N GLU A 48 -12.65 0.00 -11.67
CA GLU A 48 -13.75 -0.97 -11.64
C GLU A 48 -13.42 -2.25 -10.88
N GLY A 49 -12.13 -2.45 -10.55
CA GLY A 49 -11.67 -3.68 -9.90
C GLY A 49 -11.87 -4.92 -10.80
N MET A 50 -11.71 -4.74 -12.12
CA MET A 50 -11.88 -5.77 -13.13
C MET A 50 -10.53 -6.18 -13.74
N SER A 51 -10.55 -7.23 -14.60
CA SER A 51 -9.36 -7.65 -15.35
C SER A 51 -9.22 -6.84 -16.64
N VAL A 52 -8.00 -6.79 -17.20
CA VAL A 52 -7.75 -6.20 -18.52
C VAL A 52 -8.65 -6.85 -19.58
N GLU A 53 -8.85 -8.17 -19.50
CA GLU A 53 -9.72 -8.91 -20.42
C GLU A 53 -11.18 -8.44 -20.36
N SER A 54 -11.72 -8.30 -19.14
CA SER A 54 -13.10 -7.83 -18.95
C SER A 54 -13.27 -6.40 -19.45
N ILE A 55 -12.28 -5.53 -19.25
CA ILE A 55 -12.34 -4.14 -19.74
C ILE A 55 -12.26 -4.08 -21.27
N CYS A 56 -11.40 -4.91 -21.89
CA CYS A 56 -11.35 -4.98 -23.37
C CYS A 56 -12.64 -5.51 -23.98
N ALA A 57 -13.38 -6.37 -23.28
CA ALA A 57 -14.69 -6.85 -23.71
C ALA A 57 -15.81 -5.81 -23.50
N ASP A 58 -15.65 -4.90 -22.54
CA ASP A 58 -16.62 -3.85 -22.21
C ASP A 58 -16.46 -2.60 -23.09
N LEU A 59 -15.23 -2.26 -23.45
CA LEU A 59 -14.93 -1.10 -24.29
C LEU A 59 -14.87 -1.50 -25.77
N GLU A 60 -15.37 -0.64 -26.64
CA GLU A 60 -15.15 -0.77 -28.09
C GLU A 60 -13.69 -0.38 -28.43
N VAL A 61 -12.76 -1.31 -28.17
CA VAL A 61 -11.32 -1.06 -28.35
C VAL A 61 -10.75 -1.71 -29.60
N THR A 62 -9.76 -1.06 -30.20
CA THR A 62 -9.13 -1.51 -31.44
C THR A 62 -8.20 -2.70 -31.27
N ALA A 63 -7.72 -2.96 -30.05
CA ALA A 63 -6.80 -4.05 -29.73
C ALA A 63 -7.47 -5.07 -28.78
N GLY A 64 -7.34 -6.35 -29.09
CA GLY A 64 -7.83 -7.42 -28.22
C GLY A 64 -7.01 -7.54 -26.92
N SER A 65 -7.62 -8.14 -25.89
CA SER A 65 -7.00 -8.32 -24.57
C SER A 65 -5.67 -9.08 -24.61
N ASN A 66 -5.49 -10.02 -25.55
CA ASN A 66 -4.24 -10.77 -25.71
C ASN A 66 -3.09 -9.84 -26.15
N ALA A 67 -3.32 -8.96 -27.13
CA ALA A 67 -2.30 -8.01 -27.59
C ALA A 67 -1.88 -7.07 -26.45
N ILE A 68 -2.84 -6.56 -25.67
CA ILE A 68 -2.52 -5.69 -24.52
C ILE A 68 -1.73 -6.46 -23.44
N ARG A 69 -2.09 -7.73 -23.17
CA ARG A 69 -1.35 -8.55 -22.19
C ARG A 69 0.07 -8.88 -22.65
N GLU A 70 0.27 -9.17 -23.92
CA GLU A 70 1.60 -9.40 -24.52
C GLU A 70 2.48 -8.16 -24.37
N GLN A 71 1.96 -6.98 -24.73
CA GLN A 71 2.68 -5.72 -24.56
C GLN A 71 2.99 -5.42 -23.10
N LEU A 72 2.05 -5.65 -22.17
CA LEU A 72 2.30 -5.48 -20.74
C LEU A 72 3.38 -6.46 -20.23
N ASN A 73 3.39 -7.70 -20.69
CA ASN A 73 4.43 -8.67 -20.29
C ASN A 73 5.81 -8.31 -20.85
N GLN A 74 5.89 -7.67 -22.02
CA GLN A 74 7.16 -7.18 -22.58
C GLN A 74 7.70 -5.98 -21.80
N VAL A 75 6.84 -5.03 -21.40
CA VAL A 75 7.22 -3.85 -20.62
C VAL A 75 7.50 -4.22 -19.15
N LEU A 76 6.77 -5.19 -18.59
CA LEU A 76 6.83 -5.61 -17.20
C LEU A 76 7.57 -6.95 -17.08
N ASP A 77 8.85 -6.96 -17.48
CA ASP A 77 9.71 -8.13 -17.33
C ASP A 77 10.09 -8.35 -15.85
N VAL A 78 10.08 -9.61 -15.45
CA VAL A 78 10.46 -10.03 -14.09
C VAL A 78 11.92 -9.70 -13.80
N CYS A 79 12.80 -9.77 -14.81
CA CYS A 79 14.21 -9.42 -14.68
C CYS A 79 14.44 -7.95 -14.30
N ASP A 80 13.48 -7.07 -14.62
CA ASP A 80 13.54 -5.63 -14.40
C ASP A 80 12.80 -5.17 -13.12
N LEU A 81 12.45 -6.06 -12.22
CA LEU A 81 11.61 -5.79 -11.05
C LEU A 81 12.16 -4.62 -10.20
N ARG A 82 13.47 -4.51 -10.05
CA ARG A 82 14.10 -3.39 -9.30
C ARG A 82 14.03 -2.07 -10.06
N ARG A 83 14.11 -2.08 -11.37
CA ARG A 83 13.88 -0.87 -12.20
C ARG A 83 12.43 -0.42 -12.06
N GLN A 84 11.47 -1.33 -12.19
CA GLN A 84 10.04 -1.03 -12.00
C GLN A 84 9.73 -0.50 -10.59
N GLU A 85 10.42 -0.99 -9.57
CA GLU A 85 10.33 -0.47 -8.19
C GLU A 85 10.80 0.99 -8.14
N CYS A 86 11.91 1.34 -8.79
CA CYS A 86 12.41 2.71 -8.84
C CYS A 86 11.44 3.65 -9.57
N GLU A 87 10.90 3.22 -10.72
CA GLU A 87 9.91 3.98 -11.50
C GLU A 87 8.62 4.19 -10.70
N MET A 88 8.09 3.13 -10.07
CA MET A 88 6.90 3.22 -9.21
C MET A 88 7.13 4.18 -8.03
N ASN A 89 8.29 4.13 -7.40
CA ASN A 89 8.63 5.02 -6.30
C ASN A 89 8.75 6.48 -6.77
N ALA A 90 9.27 6.74 -7.96
CA ALA A 90 9.31 8.09 -8.55
C ALA A 90 7.88 8.60 -8.80
N ALA A 91 7.02 7.76 -9.40
CA ALA A 91 5.62 8.08 -9.65
C ALA A 91 4.84 8.39 -8.35
N LEU A 92 5.01 7.57 -7.30
CA LEU A 92 4.36 7.80 -6.01
C LEU A 92 4.73 9.16 -5.41
N VAL A 93 6.01 9.53 -5.50
CA VAL A 93 6.53 10.80 -4.94
C VAL A 93 6.08 12.00 -5.75
N SER A 94 5.96 11.90 -7.07
CA SER A 94 5.49 12.99 -7.94
C SER A 94 4.08 13.47 -7.58
N CYS A 95 3.27 12.59 -6.97
CA CYS A 95 1.91 12.87 -6.50
C CYS A 95 1.83 13.37 -5.05
N VAL A 96 2.96 13.48 -4.33
CA VAL A 96 2.94 13.99 -2.96
C VAL A 96 2.69 15.51 -2.98
N PRO A 97 1.65 16.02 -2.28
CA PRO A 97 1.42 17.46 -2.22
C PRO A 97 2.64 18.22 -1.66
N LEU A 98 3.07 19.28 -2.33
CA LEU A 98 4.25 20.07 -1.95
C LEU A 98 4.12 20.66 -0.54
N GLU A 99 2.91 21.03 -0.16
CA GLU A 99 2.60 21.60 1.16
C GLU A 99 2.54 20.57 2.27
N MET A 100 2.67 19.28 1.96
CA MET A 100 2.68 18.25 3.00
C MET A 100 3.97 18.38 3.84
N PRO A 101 3.85 18.65 5.16
CA PRO A 101 5.03 18.79 6.00
C PRO A 101 5.82 17.47 6.06
N ARG A 102 7.12 17.55 5.84
CA ARG A 102 7.99 16.36 5.76
C ARG A 102 8.48 15.89 7.14
N ARG A 103 8.51 16.77 8.14
CA ARG A 103 9.03 16.44 9.48
C ARG A 103 7.92 16.17 10.51
N GLY A 104 8.20 15.29 11.46
CA GLY A 104 7.34 15.02 12.61
C GLY A 104 6.01 14.35 12.24
N ARG A 105 5.98 13.51 11.21
CA ARG A 105 4.77 12.82 10.76
C ARG A 105 4.59 11.45 11.41
N GLU A 106 3.34 11.04 11.57
CA GLU A 106 3.00 9.66 11.86
C GLU A 106 3.12 8.87 10.55
N MET A 107 3.94 7.82 10.57
CA MET A 107 4.22 7.01 9.39
C MET A 107 4.02 5.53 9.72
N ALA A 108 3.85 4.70 8.72
CA ALA A 108 3.78 3.27 8.95
C ALA A 108 4.40 2.46 7.82
N LEU A 109 4.94 1.30 8.20
CA LEU A 109 5.35 0.22 7.31
C LEU A 109 4.33 -0.91 7.36
N ASP A 110 4.07 -1.50 6.21
CA ASP A 110 3.13 -2.60 6.09
C ASP A 110 3.51 -3.57 4.97
N PHE A 111 3.16 -4.85 5.14
CA PHE A 111 3.28 -5.86 4.11
C PHE A 111 1.96 -6.08 3.39
N HIS A 112 2.04 -6.24 2.08
CA HIS A 112 0.95 -6.68 1.21
C HIS A 112 1.30 -8.04 0.66
N ASP A 113 0.56 -9.06 1.06
CA ASP A 113 0.72 -10.44 0.60
C ASP A 113 -0.34 -10.75 -0.46
N GLU A 114 0.10 -11.12 -1.66
CA GLU A 114 -0.76 -11.59 -2.75
C GLU A 114 -0.61 -13.09 -2.93
N PRO A 115 -1.70 -13.87 -2.83
CA PRO A 115 -1.61 -15.32 -2.91
C PRO A 115 -1.04 -15.78 -4.25
N PHE A 116 -0.09 -16.71 -4.20
CA PHE A 116 0.51 -17.37 -5.35
C PHE A 116 0.10 -18.84 -5.37
N TYR A 117 -0.47 -19.28 -6.48
CA TYR A 117 -0.95 -20.66 -6.69
C TYR A 117 -0.18 -21.38 -7.79
N GLY A 118 0.92 -20.80 -8.30
CA GLY A 118 1.73 -21.39 -9.36
C GLY A 118 2.55 -22.60 -8.88
N GLN A 119 2.85 -23.48 -9.83
CA GLN A 119 3.70 -24.66 -9.60
C GLN A 119 5.11 -24.48 -10.20
N THR A 120 5.32 -23.50 -11.07
CA THR A 120 6.55 -23.24 -11.81
C THR A 120 7.67 -22.80 -10.86
N PRO A 121 8.81 -23.50 -10.77
CA PRO A 121 9.90 -23.19 -9.86
C PRO A 121 10.43 -21.77 -10.03
N GLU A 122 10.57 -21.29 -11.29
CA GLU A 122 11.08 -19.96 -11.62
C GLU A 122 10.22 -18.86 -11.01
N LEU A 123 8.89 -18.97 -11.12
CA LEU A 123 7.97 -17.97 -10.55
C LEU A 123 7.82 -18.12 -9.03
N ARG A 124 8.01 -19.34 -8.52
CA ARG A 124 8.00 -19.62 -7.08
C ARG A 124 9.19 -19.00 -6.35
N SER A 125 10.33 -18.82 -7.02
CA SER A 125 11.51 -18.14 -6.46
C SER A 125 11.25 -16.68 -6.09
N TYR A 126 10.18 -16.08 -6.60
CA TYR A 126 9.73 -14.72 -6.24
C TYR A 126 8.69 -14.71 -5.12
N ALA A 127 8.23 -15.84 -4.62
CA ALA A 127 7.15 -15.94 -3.64
C ALA A 127 7.65 -16.26 -2.24
N CYS A 128 7.44 -15.37 -1.30
CA CYS A 128 7.75 -15.58 0.12
C CYS A 128 6.83 -16.65 0.72
N ARG A 129 7.39 -17.49 1.59
CA ARG A 129 6.61 -18.44 2.39
C ARG A 129 6.04 -17.76 3.63
N SER A 130 4.76 -17.98 3.92
CA SER A 130 4.08 -17.44 5.08
C SER A 130 3.06 -18.42 5.65
N GLN A 131 2.41 -18.04 6.73
CA GLN A 131 1.30 -18.83 7.30
C GLN A 131 0.21 -19.02 6.25
N ALA A 132 -0.36 -20.23 6.21
CA ALA A 132 -1.41 -20.57 5.25
C ALA A 132 -2.59 -19.58 5.33
N LYS A 133 -2.93 -18.99 4.20
CA LYS A 133 -4.03 -18.05 4.03
C LYS A 133 -4.55 -18.18 2.60
N GLU A 134 -5.87 -18.11 2.42
CA GLU A 134 -6.50 -18.17 1.09
C GLU A 134 -6.08 -19.42 0.26
N GLY A 135 -5.87 -20.57 0.94
CA GLY A 135 -5.54 -21.85 0.29
C GLY A 135 -4.08 -22.01 -0.17
N THR A 136 -3.19 -21.07 0.16
CA THR A 136 -1.76 -21.17 -0.17
C THR A 136 -0.86 -20.79 1.02
N THR A 137 0.41 -21.19 0.95
CA THR A 137 1.49 -20.76 1.86
C THR A 137 2.51 -19.86 1.16
N HIS A 138 2.33 -19.56 -0.12
CA HIS A 138 3.24 -18.76 -0.94
C HIS A 138 2.56 -17.48 -1.39
N PHE A 139 3.26 -16.35 -1.23
CA PHE A 139 2.71 -15.02 -1.50
C PHE A 139 3.76 -14.16 -2.18
N TYR A 140 3.39 -13.45 -3.24
CA TYR A 140 4.15 -12.31 -3.69
C TYR A 140 3.97 -11.19 -2.67
N ARG A 141 5.08 -10.75 -2.12
CA ARG A 141 5.08 -9.79 -1.01
C ARG A 141 5.64 -8.45 -1.44
N VAL A 142 4.92 -7.40 -1.09
CA VAL A 142 5.36 -6.02 -1.27
C VAL A 142 5.31 -5.32 0.08
N ALA A 143 6.37 -4.63 0.44
CA ALA A 143 6.38 -3.75 1.59
C ALA A 143 6.13 -2.30 1.15
N SER A 144 5.40 -1.54 1.93
CA SER A 144 5.10 -0.13 1.65
C SER A 144 5.34 0.75 2.85
N LEU A 145 5.87 1.95 2.60
CA LEU A 145 6.01 3.03 3.58
C LEU A 145 5.04 4.16 3.22
N TYR A 146 4.27 4.61 4.18
CA TYR A 146 3.32 5.69 3.97
C TYR A 146 3.24 6.67 5.14
N VAL A 147 2.84 7.91 4.81
CA VAL A 147 2.51 8.96 5.76
C VAL A 147 1.02 8.96 6.03
N MET A 148 0.65 9.10 7.30
CA MET A 148 -0.71 9.39 7.71
C MET A 148 -0.92 10.89 7.78
N TRP A 149 -1.75 11.43 6.88
CA TRP A 149 -1.95 12.85 6.78
C TRP A 149 -3.42 13.19 6.56
N ARG A 150 -4.00 13.97 7.49
CA ARG A 150 -5.41 14.44 7.38
C ARG A 150 -6.41 13.33 7.01
N GLN A 151 -6.35 12.22 7.74
CA GLN A 151 -7.22 11.04 7.58
C GLN A 151 -7.05 10.29 6.25
N VAL A 152 -6.00 10.58 5.50
CA VAL A 152 -5.62 9.83 4.30
C VAL A 152 -4.24 9.24 4.43
N ARG A 153 -3.97 8.23 3.61
CA ARG A 153 -2.67 7.61 3.42
C ARG A 153 -2.03 8.21 2.18
N VAL A 154 -0.75 8.58 2.30
CA VAL A 154 0.09 8.97 1.16
C VAL A 154 1.28 8.01 1.15
N THR A 155 1.36 7.17 0.13
CA THR A 155 2.45 6.20 -0.01
C THR A 155 3.69 6.90 -0.54
N LEU A 156 4.81 6.77 0.17
CA LEU A 156 6.08 7.37 -0.20
C LEU A 156 6.99 6.40 -0.96
N ALA A 157 6.93 5.12 -0.59
CA ALA A 157 7.77 4.10 -1.19
C ALA A 157 7.13 2.73 -1.10
N VAL A 158 7.48 1.89 -2.06
CA VAL A 158 7.20 0.46 -2.09
C VAL A 158 8.48 -0.31 -2.41
N THR A 159 8.59 -1.54 -1.96
CA THR A 159 9.65 -2.46 -2.36
C THR A 159 9.11 -3.88 -2.49
N TYR A 160 9.51 -4.58 -3.53
CA TYR A 160 9.22 -6.00 -3.67
C TYR A 160 10.12 -6.78 -2.72
N VAL A 161 9.54 -7.74 -2.01
CA VAL A 161 10.24 -8.58 -1.01
C VAL A 161 10.50 -9.94 -1.64
N LEU A 162 11.77 -10.27 -1.81
CA LEU A 162 12.22 -11.59 -2.27
C LEU A 162 12.32 -12.56 -1.09
N PRO A 163 12.24 -13.88 -1.32
CA PRO A 163 12.38 -14.89 -0.25
C PRO A 163 13.68 -14.81 0.54
N GLU A 164 14.77 -14.39 -0.11
CA GLU A 164 16.11 -14.20 0.48
C GLU A 164 16.27 -12.87 1.23
N ASP A 165 15.34 -11.93 1.07
CA ASP A 165 15.42 -10.64 1.76
C ASP A 165 15.21 -10.81 3.28
N GLU A 166 16.16 -10.38 4.06
CA GLU A 166 15.98 -10.21 5.50
C GLU A 166 15.04 -9.03 5.80
N THR A 167 14.24 -9.16 6.85
CA THR A 167 13.26 -8.11 7.20
C THR A 167 13.95 -6.75 7.45
N VAL A 168 15.15 -6.74 8.01
CA VAL A 168 15.92 -5.52 8.25
C VAL A 168 16.32 -4.84 6.94
N GLN A 169 16.72 -5.58 5.91
CA GLN A 169 17.07 -5.05 4.60
C GLN A 169 15.87 -4.39 3.92
N VAL A 170 14.68 -4.99 4.05
CA VAL A 170 13.43 -4.41 3.55
C VAL A 170 13.13 -3.07 4.24
N VAL A 171 13.30 -3.01 5.55
CA VAL A 171 13.12 -1.79 6.36
C VAL A 171 14.15 -0.73 5.94
N GLN A 172 15.42 -1.10 5.78
CA GLN A 172 16.50 -0.21 5.35
C GLN A 172 16.18 0.46 4.02
N ARG A 173 15.86 -0.32 2.97
CA ARG A 173 15.49 0.21 1.64
C ARG A 173 14.38 1.27 1.70
N LEU A 174 13.33 1.00 2.49
CA LEU A 174 12.21 1.93 2.62
C LEU A 174 12.56 3.18 3.42
N LEU A 175 13.35 3.05 4.49
CA LEU A 175 13.72 4.17 5.34
C LEU A 175 14.80 5.05 4.69
N GLU A 176 15.77 4.48 3.97
CA GLU A 176 16.73 5.23 3.16
C GLU A 176 16.00 6.11 2.14
N ARG A 177 15.01 5.54 1.45
CA ARG A 177 14.17 6.30 0.52
C ARG A 177 13.43 7.44 1.21
N MET A 178 12.85 7.18 2.38
CA MET A 178 12.17 8.19 3.20
C MET A 178 13.10 9.35 3.58
N LEU A 179 14.30 9.02 4.07
CA LEU A 179 15.31 10.01 4.48
C LEU A 179 15.79 10.83 3.29
N HIS A 180 16.05 10.18 2.16
CA HIS A 180 16.43 10.87 0.91
C HIS A 180 15.36 11.88 0.46
N LEU A 181 14.08 11.58 0.66
CA LEU A 181 12.97 12.50 0.40
C LEU A 181 12.82 13.61 1.46
N GLY A 182 13.67 13.65 2.47
CA GLY A 182 13.64 14.63 3.55
C GLY A 182 12.52 14.41 4.58
N PHE A 183 11.90 13.22 4.60
CA PHE A 183 10.89 12.90 5.61
C PHE A 183 11.54 12.38 6.89
N SER A 184 10.96 12.78 8.03
CA SER A 184 11.31 12.20 9.33
C SER A 184 10.07 11.91 10.16
N PRO A 185 9.95 10.70 10.74
CA PRO A 185 8.79 10.32 11.52
C PRO A 185 8.85 10.91 12.94
N ARG A 186 7.70 11.32 13.46
CA ARG A 186 7.48 11.47 14.90
C ARG A 186 7.29 10.10 15.55
N VAL A 187 6.72 9.17 14.81
CA VAL A 187 6.58 7.77 15.16
C VAL A 187 6.37 6.95 13.90
N LEU A 188 7.07 5.83 13.82
CA LEU A 188 6.93 4.82 12.79
C LEU A 188 6.17 3.62 13.37
N TYR A 189 4.97 3.37 12.85
CA TYR A 189 4.18 2.21 13.24
C TYR A 189 4.52 1.00 12.35
N MET A 190 4.70 -0.16 12.96
CA MET A 190 5.02 -1.38 12.24
C MET A 190 4.20 -2.57 12.76
N ASP A 191 3.87 -3.51 11.87
CA ASP A 191 3.18 -4.74 12.27
C ASP A 191 4.15 -5.75 12.90
N LYS A 192 3.58 -6.80 13.48
CA LYS A 192 4.31 -7.91 14.09
C LYS A 192 5.29 -8.62 13.14
N GLY A 193 5.06 -8.54 11.83
CA GLY A 193 5.97 -9.08 10.81
C GLY A 193 7.36 -8.41 10.84
N PHE A 194 7.46 -7.19 11.34
CA PHE A 194 8.72 -6.44 11.46
C PHE A 194 9.37 -6.56 12.85
N CYS A 195 8.80 -7.35 13.76
CA CYS A 195 9.31 -7.46 15.13
C CYS A 195 10.45 -8.49 15.22
N THR A 196 11.64 -8.13 14.77
CA THR A 196 12.88 -8.90 14.89
C THR A 196 13.92 -8.07 15.66
N GLY A 197 14.92 -8.73 16.24
CA GLY A 197 16.01 -8.04 16.97
C GLY A 197 16.79 -7.12 16.05
N GLU A 198 17.13 -7.57 14.84
CA GLU A 198 17.90 -6.81 13.85
C GLU A 198 17.17 -5.52 13.45
N VAL A 199 15.85 -5.58 13.21
CA VAL A 199 15.04 -4.39 12.89
C VAL A 199 15.03 -3.43 14.06
N VAL A 200 14.88 -3.94 15.28
CA VAL A 200 14.87 -3.11 16.49
C VAL A 200 16.24 -2.45 16.70
N SER A 201 17.32 -3.20 16.59
CA SER A 201 18.70 -2.70 16.71
C SER A 201 18.98 -1.60 15.66
N TYR A 202 18.58 -1.85 14.41
CA TYR A 202 18.71 -0.85 13.34
C TYR A 202 17.96 0.45 13.65
N LEU A 203 16.69 0.37 14.08
CA LEU A 203 15.90 1.55 14.42
C LEU A 203 16.45 2.31 15.62
N GLN A 204 17.01 1.61 16.61
CA GLN A 204 17.70 2.21 17.76
C GLN A 204 18.96 2.97 17.31
N THR A 205 19.80 2.35 16.49
CA THR A 205 21.02 2.96 15.95
C THR A 205 20.71 4.19 15.10
N GLN A 206 19.67 4.13 14.27
CA GLN A 206 19.25 5.25 13.44
C GLN A 206 18.42 6.32 14.18
N GLN A 207 18.24 6.18 15.49
CA GLN A 207 17.45 7.11 16.32
C GLN A 207 16.01 7.34 15.81
N ILE A 208 15.39 6.31 15.19
CA ILE A 208 14.06 6.40 14.62
C ILE A 208 13.00 6.04 15.68
N PRO A 209 12.12 6.99 16.07
CA PRO A 209 11.05 6.67 17.01
C PRO A 209 10.06 5.68 16.40
N ALA A 210 9.87 4.52 17.03
CA ALA A 210 9.03 3.47 16.48
C ALA A 210 8.15 2.77 17.53
N LEU A 211 7.04 2.25 17.04
CA LEU A 211 6.09 1.43 17.79
C LEU A 211 5.75 0.19 16.97
N ILE A 212 6.25 -0.98 17.38
CA ILE A 212 6.12 -2.24 16.66
C ILE A 212 5.20 -3.18 17.46
N ALA A 213 4.19 -3.76 16.81
CA ALA A 213 3.43 -4.85 17.45
C ALA A 213 4.36 -6.05 17.67
N CYS A 214 4.35 -6.58 18.89
CA CYS A 214 5.20 -7.71 19.25
C CYS A 214 4.36 -8.99 19.39
N PRO A 215 4.74 -10.09 18.72
CA PRO A 215 4.05 -11.36 18.86
C PRO A 215 4.25 -11.94 20.26
N ILE A 216 3.17 -12.50 20.84
CA ILE A 216 3.25 -13.23 22.10
C ILE A 216 3.71 -14.67 21.79
N ARG A 217 4.96 -14.97 22.10
CA ARG A 217 5.63 -16.27 21.85
C ARG A 217 6.13 -16.91 23.15
N GLY A 218 6.39 -18.22 23.12
CA GLY A 218 6.86 -18.98 24.27
C GLY A 218 5.74 -19.63 25.08
N LYS A 219 6.11 -20.36 26.13
CA LYS A 219 5.20 -20.97 27.11
C LYS A 219 5.12 -20.11 28.35
N ALA A 220 4.00 -20.17 29.06
CA ALA A 220 3.85 -19.49 30.36
C ALA A 220 4.93 -19.99 31.34
N GLY A 221 5.66 -19.06 31.95
CA GLY A 221 6.73 -19.38 32.92
C GLY A 221 8.04 -19.91 32.34
N GLN A 222 8.15 -20.11 31.01
CA GLN A 222 9.35 -20.72 30.38
C GLN A 222 10.08 -19.79 29.40
N GLY A 223 9.93 -18.48 29.54
CA GLY A 223 10.60 -17.49 28.71
C GLY A 223 9.77 -16.94 27.54
N GLY A 224 10.38 -16.07 26.76
CA GLY A 224 9.72 -15.34 25.68
C GLY A 224 8.71 -14.28 26.19
N THR A 225 8.05 -13.62 25.26
CA THR A 225 7.08 -12.55 25.57
C THR A 225 5.86 -13.06 26.36
N ARG A 226 5.52 -14.35 26.28
CA ARG A 226 4.40 -14.94 27.03
C ARG A 226 4.68 -15.01 28.53
N ALA A 227 5.92 -15.22 28.94
CA ALA A 227 6.31 -15.24 30.35
C ALA A 227 6.05 -13.89 31.03
N LEU A 228 6.08 -12.81 30.26
CA LEU A 228 5.79 -11.46 30.72
C LEU A 228 4.30 -11.14 30.79
N CYS A 229 3.41 -12.01 30.31
CA CYS A 229 1.97 -11.78 30.27
C CYS A 229 1.30 -12.18 31.59
N HIS A 230 1.48 -11.43 32.65
CA HIS A 230 0.93 -11.72 33.98
C HIS A 230 0.19 -10.51 34.58
N GLY A 231 -0.67 -10.77 35.58
CA GLY A 231 -1.44 -9.74 36.25
C GLY A 231 -2.67 -9.26 35.48
N ARG A 232 -3.25 -8.13 35.87
CA ARG A 232 -4.49 -7.57 35.32
C ARG A 232 -4.36 -6.13 34.83
N LYS A 233 -3.20 -5.49 35.01
CA LYS A 233 -2.93 -4.09 34.63
C LYS A 233 -1.91 -4.04 33.49
N ALA A 234 -1.97 -2.98 32.70
CA ALA A 234 -0.96 -2.70 31.69
C ALA A 234 0.30 -2.16 32.33
N TYR A 235 1.46 -2.52 31.82
CA TYR A 235 2.76 -2.12 32.36
C TYR A 235 3.84 -2.08 31.29
N LEU A 236 4.97 -1.46 31.64
CA LEU A 236 6.20 -1.43 30.85
C LEU A 236 7.22 -2.38 31.49
N THR A 237 7.99 -3.09 30.67
CA THR A 237 9.04 -3.99 31.13
C THR A 237 10.18 -4.02 30.11
N PRO A 238 11.44 -4.20 30.54
CA PRO A 238 12.52 -4.52 29.61
C PRO A 238 12.30 -5.91 29.01
N TYR A 239 12.81 -6.10 27.80
CA TYR A 239 12.84 -7.38 27.11
C TYR A 239 14.10 -7.47 26.26
N THR A 240 14.75 -8.62 26.28
CA THR A 240 15.93 -8.90 25.48
C THR A 240 15.58 -9.98 24.45
N PHE A 241 15.82 -9.68 23.18
CA PHE A 241 15.70 -10.63 22.08
C PHE A 241 16.83 -11.67 22.15
N THR A 242 16.70 -12.75 21.36
CA THR A 242 17.70 -13.84 21.32
C THR A 242 19.07 -13.39 20.80
N ASP A 243 19.11 -12.32 20.02
CA ASP A 243 20.35 -11.69 19.51
C ASP A 243 21.01 -10.71 20.51
N GLY A 244 20.46 -10.59 21.73
CA GLY A 244 20.96 -9.69 22.77
C GLY A 244 20.38 -8.27 22.71
N THR A 245 19.59 -7.92 21.68
CA THR A 245 18.99 -6.58 21.56
C THR A 245 17.97 -6.34 22.68
N THR A 246 18.18 -5.30 23.47
CA THR A 246 17.30 -4.95 24.60
C THR A 246 16.39 -3.78 24.25
N VAL A 247 15.11 -3.91 24.62
CA VAL A 247 14.06 -2.92 24.36
C VAL A 247 13.13 -2.77 25.55
N ARG A 248 12.27 -1.75 25.49
CA ARG A 248 11.14 -1.58 26.39
C ARG A 248 9.86 -2.08 25.71
N LEU A 249 9.16 -3.01 26.37
CA LEU A 249 7.85 -3.49 25.95
C LEU A 249 6.72 -2.81 26.72
N ALA A 250 5.65 -2.44 26.03
CA ALA A 250 4.37 -2.16 26.64
C ALA A 250 3.48 -3.41 26.54
N LEU A 251 3.04 -3.91 27.68
CA LEU A 251 2.12 -5.04 27.79
C LEU A 251 0.74 -4.55 28.21
N TYR A 252 -0.29 -4.96 27.47
CA TYR A 252 -1.65 -4.51 27.70
C TYR A 252 -2.63 -5.69 27.71
N PRO A 253 -3.33 -5.96 28.85
CA PRO A 253 -4.37 -6.97 28.91
C PRO A 253 -5.65 -6.44 28.25
N SER A 254 -6.15 -7.14 27.24
CA SER A 254 -7.38 -6.82 26.53
C SER A 254 -8.41 -7.93 26.70
N ARG A 255 -9.65 -7.58 26.96
CA ARG A 255 -10.76 -8.55 27.02
C ARG A 255 -11.45 -8.59 25.68
N VAL A 256 -11.31 -9.70 24.97
CA VAL A 256 -11.86 -9.91 23.61
C VAL A 256 -12.90 -11.02 23.68
N PRO A 257 -14.09 -10.86 23.07
CA PRO A 257 -15.05 -11.95 22.95
C PRO A 257 -14.45 -13.09 22.11
N ASP A 258 -14.62 -14.32 22.55
CA ASP A 258 -14.34 -15.51 21.75
C ASP A 258 -15.51 -15.83 20.81
N LYS A 259 -15.39 -16.93 20.05
CA LYS A 259 -16.44 -17.37 19.10
C LYS A 259 -17.79 -17.67 19.76
N THR A 260 -17.82 -17.88 21.08
CA THR A 260 -19.03 -18.13 21.88
C THR A 260 -19.57 -16.87 22.58
N GLY A 261 -18.94 -15.68 22.32
CA GLY A 261 -19.30 -14.43 23.00
C GLY A 261 -18.69 -14.27 24.40
N LYS A 262 -18.02 -15.29 24.96
CA LYS A 262 -17.38 -15.23 26.28
C LYS A 262 -16.12 -14.38 26.21
N ARG A 263 -15.98 -13.38 27.08
CA ARG A 263 -14.79 -12.50 27.11
C ARG A 263 -13.59 -13.23 27.71
N ARG A 264 -12.56 -13.43 26.89
CA ARG A 264 -11.25 -13.98 27.30
C ARG A 264 -10.20 -12.88 27.38
N LEU A 265 -9.28 -13.06 28.34
CA LEU A 265 -8.12 -12.18 28.47
C LEU A 265 -7.13 -12.49 27.35
N LYS A 266 -6.82 -11.48 26.54
CA LYS A 266 -5.79 -11.53 25.49
C LYS A 266 -4.78 -10.43 25.75
N TRP A 267 -3.51 -10.80 25.80
CA TRP A 267 -2.43 -9.84 25.93
C TRP A 267 -2.03 -9.25 24.57
N LEU A 268 -1.71 -7.97 24.57
CA LEU A 268 -1.09 -7.26 23.47
C LEU A 268 0.28 -6.77 23.94
N ALA A 269 1.30 -6.92 23.10
CA ALA A 269 2.66 -6.46 23.38
C ALA A 269 3.12 -5.53 22.26
N PHE A 270 3.86 -4.49 22.63
CA PHE A 270 4.41 -3.51 21.70
C PHE A 270 5.85 -3.15 22.10
N VAL A 271 6.77 -3.22 21.15
CA VAL A 271 8.13 -2.68 21.27
C VAL A 271 8.03 -1.17 21.14
N ILE A 272 8.71 -0.46 22.05
CA ILE A 272 8.78 1.00 22.08
C ILE A 272 10.24 1.42 21.88
N ILE A 273 10.52 2.24 20.87
CA ILE A 273 11.84 2.76 20.53
C ILE A 273 11.77 4.29 20.52
N HIS A 274 12.63 4.95 21.29
CA HIS A 274 12.75 6.42 21.39
C HIS A 274 11.42 7.16 21.61
N LEU A 275 10.48 6.52 22.34
CA LEU A 275 9.18 7.10 22.72
C LEU A 275 9.01 6.98 24.23
N ASP A 276 8.64 8.07 24.89
CA ASP A 276 8.26 8.05 26.31
C ASP A 276 6.73 8.05 26.45
N TRP A 277 6.14 6.88 26.25
CA TRP A 277 4.69 6.69 26.27
C TRP A 277 4.27 5.68 27.33
N SER A 278 3.20 6.00 28.06
CA SER A 278 2.54 5.04 28.94
C SER A 278 1.88 3.91 28.12
N PRO A 279 1.66 2.72 28.69
CA PRO A 279 1.01 1.60 27.97
C PRO A 279 -0.36 1.96 27.39
N LYS A 280 -1.14 2.79 28.10
CA LYS A 280 -2.43 3.29 27.63
C LYS A 280 -2.29 4.14 26.37
N LYS A 281 -1.31 5.06 26.35
CA LYS A 281 -0.99 5.92 25.21
C LYS A 281 -0.50 5.10 24.03
N VAL A 282 0.36 4.08 24.25
CA VAL A 282 0.84 3.14 23.23
C VAL A 282 -0.33 2.47 22.54
N LEU A 283 -1.25 1.84 23.29
CA LEU A 283 -2.42 1.16 22.71
C LEU A 283 -3.32 2.13 21.93
N GLN A 284 -3.59 3.32 22.50
CA GLN A 284 -4.41 4.34 21.85
C GLN A 284 -3.79 4.82 20.52
N ARG A 285 -2.48 5.04 20.51
CA ARG A 285 -1.76 5.48 19.31
C ARG A 285 -1.65 4.37 18.26
N TYR A 286 -1.33 3.17 18.68
CA TYR A 286 -1.26 2.04 17.76
C TYR A 286 -2.62 1.72 17.10
N ARG A 287 -3.73 1.87 17.83
CA ARG A 287 -5.09 1.73 17.28
C ARG A 287 -5.39 2.73 16.17
N ARG A 288 -4.77 3.90 16.15
CA ARG A 288 -4.90 4.84 15.03
C ARG A 288 -4.35 4.27 13.72
N ARG A 289 -3.34 3.40 13.78
CA ARG A 289 -2.91 2.63 12.62
C ARG A 289 -4.05 1.79 12.04
N PHE A 290 -4.88 1.17 12.86
CA PHE A 290 -6.06 0.41 12.41
C PHE A 290 -7.21 1.29 11.88
N GLY A 291 -7.32 2.55 12.28
CA GLY A 291 -8.24 3.52 11.64
C GLY A 291 -7.94 3.73 10.15
N ILE A 292 -6.77 3.25 9.69
CA ILE A 292 -6.34 3.14 8.31
C ILE A 292 -6.91 1.87 7.63
N GLU A 293 -7.63 0.99 8.34
CA GLU A 293 -8.41 -0.09 7.69
C GLU A 293 -9.36 0.46 6.63
N SER A 294 -9.82 1.72 6.79
CA SER A 294 -10.51 2.44 5.73
C SER A 294 -9.62 2.64 4.49
N SER A 295 -8.30 2.78 4.64
CA SER A 295 -7.38 2.94 3.51
C SER A 295 -7.12 1.62 2.77
N TYR A 296 -7.13 0.47 3.46
CA TYR A 296 -7.11 -0.84 2.78
C TYR A 296 -8.38 -1.11 1.97
N ARG A 297 -9.54 -0.68 2.48
CA ARG A 297 -10.78 -0.70 1.70
C ARG A 297 -10.70 0.23 0.50
N GLN A 298 -10.01 1.37 0.61
CA GLN A 298 -9.76 2.29 -0.49
C GLN A 298 -8.84 1.65 -1.54
N LEU A 299 -7.76 0.98 -1.12
CA LEU A 299 -6.87 0.25 -1.99
C LEU A 299 -7.60 -0.85 -2.76
N GLY A 300 -8.45 -1.64 -2.08
CA GLY A 300 -9.27 -2.68 -2.71
C GLY A 300 -10.27 -2.16 -3.74
N ARG A 301 -10.62 -0.86 -3.69
CA ARG A 301 -11.52 -0.22 -4.66
C ARG A 301 -10.82 0.29 -5.94
N LEU A 302 -9.50 0.35 -5.93
CA LEU A 302 -8.67 0.85 -7.04
C LEU A 302 -7.72 -0.22 -7.57
N ARG A 303 -8.00 -1.47 -7.29
CA ARG A 303 -7.11 -2.56 -7.66
C ARG A 303 -7.67 -3.40 -8.78
N ALA A 304 -7.01 -3.37 -9.93
CA ALA A 304 -7.30 -4.26 -11.04
C ALA A 304 -7.08 -5.73 -10.63
N ARG A 305 -7.92 -6.62 -11.14
CA ARG A 305 -7.81 -8.07 -10.95
C ARG A 305 -6.90 -8.67 -12.01
N THR A 306 -6.21 -9.75 -11.66
CA THR A 306 -5.41 -10.52 -12.61
C THR A 306 -5.32 -11.97 -12.18
N THR A 307 -5.36 -12.87 -13.15
CA THR A 307 -5.00 -14.30 -13.00
C THR A 307 -3.54 -14.56 -13.38
N SER A 308 -2.84 -13.55 -13.91
CA SER A 308 -1.43 -13.68 -14.28
C SER A 308 -0.58 -14.10 -13.09
N ARG A 309 0.41 -14.95 -13.35
CA ARG A 309 1.41 -15.39 -12.38
C ARG A 309 2.69 -14.56 -12.44
N ASN A 310 2.77 -13.58 -13.35
CA ASN A 310 3.92 -12.69 -13.47
C ASN A 310 4.03 -11.78 -12.22
N PRO A 311 5.09 -11.89 -11.41
CA PRO A 311 5.27 -11.09 -10.20
C PRO A 311 5.43 -9.60 -10.50
N ALA A 312 6.05 -9.23 -11.63
CA ALA A 312 6.22 -7.86 -12.06
C ALA A 312 4.88 -7.19 -12.38
N LEU A 313 3.99 -7.88 -13.13
CA LEU A 313 2.64 -7.38 -13.40
C LEU A 313 1.83 -7.23 -12.10
N ARG A 314 1.93 -8.18 -11.16
CA ARG A 314 1.22 -8.08 -9.87
C ARG A 314 1.74 -6.94 -9.02
N PHE A 315 3.06 -6.76 -8.97
CA PHE A 315 3.69 -5.61 -8.33
C PHE A 315 3.20 -4.29 -8.95
N PHE A 316 3.19 -4.20 -10.27
CA PHE A 316 2.70 -3.04 -11.01
C PHE A 316 1.24 -2.72 -10.68
N LEU A 317 0.33 -3.70 -10.71
CA LEU A 317 -1.10 -3.47 -10.44
C LEU A 317 -1.36 -3.05 -8.98
N LEU A 318 -0.61 -3.57 -8.01
CA LEU A 318 -0.66 -3.09 -6.64
C LEU A 318 -0.12 -1.66 -6.52
N GLY A 319 1.02 -1.38 -7.15
CA GLY A 319 1.62 -0.06 -7.21
C GLY A 319 0.70 0.97 -7.86
N LEU A 320 0.03 0.60 -8.96
CA LEU A 320 -0.96 1.44 -9.63
C LEU A 320 -2.11 1.82 -8.69
N ALA A 321 -2.63 0.88 -7.91
CA ALA A 321 -3.68 1.18 -6.94
C ALA A 321 -3.21 2.17 -5.86
N LEU A 322 -1.98 2.03 -5.36
CA LEU A 322 -1.37 2.96 -4.42
C LEU A 322 -1.13 4.34 -5.06
N LEU A 323 -0.68 4.36 -6.30
CA LEU A 323 -0.47 5.58 -7.08
C LEU A 323 -1.76 6.35 -7.30
N LEU A 324 -2.85 5.68 -7.69
CA LEU A 324 -4.16 6.31 -7.88
C LEU A 324 -4.72 6.89 -6.57
N ILE A 325 -4.41 6.29 -5.42
CA ILE A 325 -4.71 6.91 -4.12
C ILE A 325 -3.91 8.20 -3.94
N ASN A 326 -2.61 8.20 -4.26
CA ASN A 326 -1.79 9.41 -4.18
C ASN A 326 -2.28 10.50 -5.14
N VAL A 327 -2.62 10.15 -6.39
CA VAL A 327 -3.23 11.07 -7.38
C VAL A 327 -4.52 11.68 -6.82
N TRP A 328 -5.42 10.84 -6.27
CA TRP A 328 -6.64 11.33 -5.64
C TRP A 328 -6.35 12.29 -4.47
N VAL A 329 -5.38 11.99 -3.61
CA VAL A 329 -4.99 12.86 -2.49
C VAL A 329 -4.42 14.18 -3.01
N HIS A 330 -3.57 14.15 -4.04
CA HIS A 330 -3.02 15.33 -4.69
C HIS A 330 -4.13 16.22 -5.26
N LEU A 331 -5.02 15.66 -6.09
CA LEU A 331 -6.14 16.38 -6.68
C LEU A 331 -7.11 16.91 -5.61
N ARG A 332 -7.38 16.11 -4.58
CA ARG A 332 -8.20 16.54 -3.45
C ARG A 332 -7.61 17.75 -2.75
N TRP A 333 -6.29 17.76 -2.55
CA TRP A 333 -5.60 18.92 -1.99
C TRP A 333 -5.80 20.18 -2.83
N LEU A 334 -5.65 20.06 -4.15
CA LEU A 334 -5.81 21.21 -5.05
C LEU A 334 -7.23 21.79 -5.05
N VAL A 335 -8.27 20.95 -5.02
CA VAL A 335 -9.65 21.39 -5.23
C VAL A 335 -10.45 21.63 -3.95
N THR A 336 -9.97 21.14 -2.81
CA THR A 336 -10.71 21.26 -1.54
C THR A 336 -10.08 22.24 -0.55
N ARG A 337 -8.95 22.85 -0.93
CA ARG A 337 -8.30 23.88 -0.12
C ARG A 337 -9.20 25.10 0.00
N LEU A 338 -9.61 25.41 1.22
CA LEU A 338 -10.39 26.60 1.51
C LEU A 338 -9.47 27.83 1.56
N PRO A 339 -9.90 28.98 1.02
CA PRO A 339 -9.17 30.23 1.15
C PRO A 339 -9.31 30.74 2.60
N THR A 340 -8.37 30.35 3.46
CA THR A 340 -8.37 30.78 4.88
C THR A 340 -7.03 31.46 5.19
N VAL A 341 -7.07 32.47 6.06
CA VAL A 341 -5.88 33.04 6.68
C VAL A 341 -5.43 32.05 7.77
N GLY A 342 -4.24 31.46 7.63
CA GLY A 342 -3.72 30.47 8.58
C GLY A 342 -3.53 29.07 7.96
N PRO A 343 -3.43 28.00 8.77
CA PRO A 343 -3.24 26.65 8.27
C PRO A 343 -4.37 26.23 7.31
N ALA A 344 -4.02 25.78 6.11
CA ALA A 344 -4.98 25.41 5.10
C ALA A 344 -6.00 24.38 5.62
N GLN A 345 -7.27 24.72 5.53
CA GLN A 345 -8.38 23.82 5.81
C GLN A 345 -8.83 23.15 4.51
N LEU A 346 -9.26 21.88 4.59
CA LEU A 346 -9.79 21.15 3.46
C LEU A 346 -11.27 20.83 3.67
N ASP A 347 -12.07 21.11 2.65
CA ASP A 347 -13.42 20.54 2.57
C ASP A 347 -13.33 19.07 2.13
N LEU A 348 -13.25 18.16 3.11
CA LEU A 348 -13.05 16.75 2.88
C LEU A 348 -14.24 16.06 2.18
N GLU A 349 -15.41 16.67 2.18
CA GLU A 349 -16.63 16.15 1.57
C GLU A 349 -16.70 16.44 0.07
N ARG A 350 -16.04 17.49 -0.38
CA ARG A 350 -16.16 17.99 -1.75
C ARG A 350 -15.62 17.02 -2.81
N PHE A 351 -14.51 16.32 -2.54
CA PHE A 351 -13.88 15.40 -3.47
C PHE A 351 -13.48 14.07 -2.80
N ARG A 352 -14.49 13.25 -2.48
CA ARG A 352 -14.31 11.90 -1.94
C ARG A 352 -13.76 10.95 -3.01
N LEU A 353 -13.09 9.86 -2.59
CA LEU A 353 -12.53 8.83 -3.48
C LEU A 353 -13.58 8.30 -4.49
N HIS A 354 -14.83 8.11 -4.06
CA HIS A 354 -15.89 7.67 -4.97
C HIS A 354 -16.08 8.64 -6.16
N ARG A 355 -16.00 9.96 -5.93
CA ARG A 355 -16.13 10.94 -7.01
C ARG A 355 -14.92 10.89 -7.96
N PHE A 356 -13.70 10.68 -7.44
CA PHE A 356 -12.52 10.44 -8.25
C PHE A 356 -12.71 9.23 -9.19
N ILE A 357 -13.17 8.09 -8.62
CA ILE A 357 -13.47 6.87 -9.39
C ILE A 357 -14.49 7.14 -10.49
N VAL A 358 -15.60 7.80 -10.17
CA VAL A 358 -16.66 8.14 -11.15
C VAL A 358 -16.14 9.07 -12.24
N PHE A 359 -15.32 10.07 -11.88
CA PHE A 359 -14.74 10.99 -12.85
C PHE A 359 -13.83 10.25 -13.83
N LEU A 360 -12.91 9.45 -13.30
CA LEU A 360 -11.97 8.68 -14.13
C LEU A 360 -12.69 7.72 -15.06
N ARG A 361 -13.67 6.96 -14.54
CA ARG A 361 -14.49 6.06 -15.36
C ARG A 361 -15.21 6.78 -16.49
N ARG A 362 -15.94 7.86 -16.19
CA ARG A 362 -16.70 8.63 -17.20
C ARG A 362 -15.81 9.23 -18.27
N ALA A 363 -14.65 9.75 -17.93
CA ALA A 363 -13.72 10.32 -18.89
C ALA A 363 -13.13 9.24 -19.81
N ILE A 364 -12.84 8.04 -19.28
CA ILE A 364 -12.39 6.91 -20.09
C ILE A 364 -13.50 6.43 -21.02
N GLU A 365 -14.72 6.26 -20.53
CA GLU A 365 -15.88 5.84 -21.33
C GLU A 365 -16.25 6.88 -22.41
N HIS A 366 -15.97 8.15 -22.19
CA HIS A 366 -16.13 9.18 -23.22
C HIS A 366 -15.07 9.08 -24.32
N ALA A 367 -13.82 8.75 -23.96
CA ALA A 367 -12.71 8.59 -24.91
C ALA A 367 -12.74 7.24 -25.64
N PHE A 368 -13.21 6.19 -24.96
CA PHE A 368 -13.36 4.82 -25.44
C PHE A 368 -14.75 4.34 -25.05
N PRO A 369 -15.74 4.50 -25.95
CA PRO A 369 -17.12 4.15 -25.64
C PRO A 369 -17.29 2.68 -25.25
N PRO A 370 -18.12 2.37 -24.23
CA PRO A 370 -18.48 1.00 -23.92
C PRO A 370 -19.39 0.42 -25.00
N LEU A 371 -19.36 -0.91 -25.16
CA LEU A 371 -20.34 -1.62 -25.99
C LEU A 371 -21.72 -1.47 -25.37
N ASP A 372 -22.64 -0.82 -26.10
CA ASP A 372 -24.05 -0.62 -25.71
C ASP A 372 -25.02 -1.48 -26.47
N THR A 373 -24.54 -2.18 -27.52
CA THR A 373 -25.36 -3.08 -28.36
C THR A 373 -24.63 -4.40 -28.63
N ILE A 374 -25.36 -5.49 -28.70
CA ILE A 374 -24.85 -6.82 -29.08
C ILE A 374 -25.66 -7.29 -30.27
N ALA A 375 -24.99 -7.70 -31.35
CA ALA A 375 -25.64 -8.29 -32.51
C ALA A 375 -26.33 -9.61 -32.13
N VAL A 376 -27.62 -9.72 -32.44
CA VAL A 376 -28.36 -10.96 -32.27
C VAL A 376 -28.29 -11.70 -33.59
N TYR A 377 -27.77 -12.93 -33.58
CA TYR A 377 -27.85 -13.79 -34.77
C TYR A 377 -29.33 -14.16 -35.01
N SER A 378 -29.88 -13.72 -36.14
CA SER A 378 -31.17 -14.24 -36.61
C SER A 378 -30.96 -15.68 -37.04
N CYS A 379 -31.73 -16.62 -36.48
CA CYS A 379 -31.82 -18.00 -36.93
C CYS A 379 -32.40 -18.08 -38.35
#